data_c2bd3e3792b891865e595ff561d31e71
#
_entry.id   c2bd3e3792b891865e595ff561d31e71
#
_cell.length_a   1.000
_cell.length_b   1.000
_cell.length_c   1.000
_cell.angle_alpha   90.00
_cell.angle_beta   90.00
_cell.angle_gamma   90.00
#
_symmetry.space_group_name_H-M   'P 1'
#
loop_
_entity.id
_entity.type
_entity.pdbx_description
1 polymer ?
#
loop_
_entity_poly.entity_id
_entity_poly.type
_entity_poly.pdbx_seq_one_letter_code
_entity_poly.pdbx_strand_id
1 'polypeptide(L)'
;MVELRHIIEQKQELLAREAISRPALDYSEGMTAEKQKRYINYLAERVREADLGLRARDAVLQDFLDKQKEYDARLSKLDAVLARVDSLESALKDELKRRKAAERKVDDLKAKLKFANKNRFGDKMSGSKKKRSDVESGRAQDEENFDGTSSSLPDDSVANKKPEAPAAVAPKEKKPRDLSNRPDTYKTMGVQGTSKEYKSDLSKVPGRVLEKKMVPVFHLDVNIVEERFELVHYVEKGKKPKWGYFPVSGNPQIVTKFDDTKVTPEFLQAIAYEVYVKNVTFGLLHRWLTDLGMQVSANTLRNWLKKGKKYLDELGKVLKEVALEKDSIVNCDETWCKVRKYDHYKKCYIWVLVNKAEQSVIFFYEDGSRGRDVLTNFIGDAELKSVMTDGYNAYVFIGDELSTVQKSPNLKKAIHQVCMAHLKAKLDKALEQAGDVRALPFLRGVDFFYVRERQYDKDGLSPDERGKRRQDLESKEMLITLRQHLKIELDKDPSETTPYLRAALKYLDKFWDNIFAFLKDGSLPIDNNLAERAIRPLTTQRNAMLHFGSNEGVEMAATYHSIISTVKMQGRSAWEYLGKFFTKIFNGCRDFFSMRPDKIGLAICQ
;
A
#
# COMPACT_ATOMS: atom_id res chain seq x y z
N MET A 1 15.80 41.93 11.63
CA MET A 1 16.51 43.23 11.84
C MET A 1 15.70 44.15 12.77
N VAL A 2 14.37 44.29 12.62
CA VAL A 2 13.52 45.13 13.49
C VAL A 2 13.44 44.54 14.90
N GLU A 3 13.26 43.25 15.06
CA GLU A 3 13.19 42.57 16.36
C GLU A 3 14.51 42.61 17.14
N LEU A 4 15.66 42.51 16.47
CA LEU A 4 16.96 42.63 17.12
C LEU A 4 17.22 44.06 17.66
N ARG A 5 16.75 45.08 16.97
CA ARG A 5 16.79 46.46 17.49
C ARG A 5 15.96 46.60 18.75
N HIS A 6 14.76 46.04 18.75
CA HIS A 6 13.85 46.13 19.90
C HIS A 6 14.39 45.40 21.13
N ILE A 7 15.05 44.26 20.97
CA ILE A 7 15.74 43.52 22.05
C ILE A 7 16.95 44.28 22.56
N ILE A 8 17.70 44.95 21.70
CA ILE A 8 18.85 45.79 22.09
C ILE A 8 18.36 47.02 22.86
N GLU A 9 17.29 47.69 22.40
CA GLU A 9 16.69 48.84 23.08
C GLU A 9 16.12 48.44 24.45
N GLN A 10 15.42 47.32 24.58
CA GLN A 10 14.94 46.82 25.87
C GLN A 10 16.05 46.49 26.84
N LYS A 11 17.18 45.89 26.39
CA LYS A 11 18.35 45.64 27.24
C LYS A 11 19.08 46.93 27.64
N GLN A 12 19.13 47.93 26.75
CA GLN A 12 19.71 49.24 27.10
C GLN A 12 18.87 49.98 28.13
N GLU A 13 17.54 49.90 28.05
CA GLU A 13 16.61 50.43 29.03
C GLU A 13 16.72 49.76 30.40
N LEU A 14 16.89 48.40 30.42
CA LEU A 14 17.11 47.65 31.65
C LEU A 14 18.45 48.00 32.34
N LEU A 15 19.52 48.15 31.55
CA LEU A 15 20.83 48.59 32.05
C LEU A 15 20.82 50.01 32.57
N ALA A 16 20.02 50.91 31.91
CA ALA A 16 19.83 52.27 32.40
C ALA A 16 19.04 52.32 33.74
N ARG A 17 18.01 51.47 33.88
CA ARG A 17 17.22 51.36 35.12
C ARG A 17 18.06 50.78 36.27
N GLU A 18 18.94 49.80 36.02
CA GLU A 18 19.88 49.27 37.01
C GLU A 18 20.94 50.30 37.42
N ALA A 19 21.37 51.18 36.52
CA ALA A 19 22.32 52.26 36.81
C ALA A 19 21.72 53.33 37.72
N ILE A 20 20.39 53.60 37.61
CA ILE A 20 19.67 54.60 38.43
C ILE A 20 19.39 54.06 39.85
N SER A 21 19.33 52.74 40.07
CA SER A 21 19.03 52.15 41.40
C SER A 21 20.25 51.93 42.29
N ARG A 22 21.44 52.40 41.90
CA ARG A 22 22.67 52.26 42.72
C ARG A 22 22.74 53.42 43.73
N PRO A 23 22.88 53.13 45.04
CA PRO A 23 23.10 54.18 46.00
C PRO A 23 24.38 54.90 45.66
N ALA A 24 24.31 56.24 45.53
CA ALA A 24 25.48 57.10 45.43
C ALA A 24 26.33 56.85 46.69
N LEU A 25 27.49 56.27 46.53
CA LEU A 25 28.48 56.19 47.63
C LEU A 25 29.08 57.59 47.78
N ASP A 26 28.59 58.32 48.77
CA ASP A 26 29.11 59.60 49.16
C ASP A 26 30.60 59.41 49.53
N TYR A 27 31.47 60.07 48.79
CA TYR A 27 32.91 60.18 49.08
C TYR A 27 33.08 61.26 50.14
N SER A 28 32.83 60.89 51.39
CA SER A 28 33.14 61.76 52.48
C SER A 28 34.59 61.58 52.89
N GLU A 29 35.32 62.66 53.01
CA GLU A 29 36.70 62.74 53.58
C GLU A 29 36.79 62.00 54.90
N GLY A 30 37.47 60.85 54.93
CA GLY A 30 37.66 60.05 56.12
C GLY A 30 37.74 58.54 55.96
N MET A 31 37.91 58.04 54.77
CA MET A 31 38.14 56.60 54.58
C MET A 31 39.50 56.14 55.10
N THR A 32 39.53 55.17 56.03
CA THR A 32 40.77 54.53 56.44
C THR A 32 41.44 53.79 55.25
N ALA A 33 42.78 53.74 55.24
CA ALA A 33 43.58 53.09 54.18
C ALA A 33 43.11 51.66 53.85
N GLU A 34 42.57 50.96 54.84
CA GLU A 34 42.04 49.62 54.69
C GLU A 34 40.68 49.57 53.89
N LYS A 35 39.83 50.57 54.14
CA LYS A 35 38.58 50.75 53.37
C LYS A 35 38.86 51.15 51.92
N GLN A 36 39.84 52.01 51.69
CA GLN A 36 40.29 52.41 50.36
C GLN A 36 40.85 51.17 49.58
N LYS A 37 41.61 50.34 50.21
CA LYS A 37 42.14 49.12 49.60
C LYS A 37 41.05 48.12 49.24
N ARG A 38 40.04 47.92 50.08
CA ARG A 38 38.88 47.10 49.82
C ARG A 38 38.03 47.65 48.60
N TYR A 39 37.87 48.93 48.56
CA TYR A 39 37.16 49.59 47.47
C TYR A 39 37.90 49.48 46.10
N ILE A 40 39.23 49.66 46.13
CA ILE A 40 40.08 49.49 44.94
C ILE A 40 40.00 48.02 44.43
N ASN A 41 40.06 47.06 45.34
CA ASN A 41 39.93 45.66 45.01
C ASN A 41 38.55 45.33 44.43
N TYR A 42 37.48 45.88 44.99
CA TYR A 42 36.11 45.77 44.43
C TYR A 42 36.02 46.36 43.03
N LEU A 43 36.53 47.55 42.79
CA LEU A 43 36.55 48.18 41.46
C LEU A 43 37.38 47.34 40.44
N ALA A 44 38.55 46.80 40.88
CA ALA A 44 39.37 45.96 40.04
C ALA A 44 38.67 44.65 39.66
N GLU A 45 37.87 44.08 40.57
CA GLU A 45 37.05 42.88 40.29
C GLU A 45 35.91 43.19 39.33
N ARG A 46 35.22 44.33 39.48
CA ARG A 46 34.18 44.79 38.54
C ARG A 46 34.73 45.10 37.17
N VAL A 47 35.94 45.65 37.06
CA VAL A 47 36.58 45.86 35.75
C VAL A 47 36.92 44.53 35.10
N ARG A 48 37.40 43.52 35.85
CA ARG A 48 37.65 42.19 35.34
C ARG A 48 36.36 41.49 34.84
N GLU A 49 35.25 41.60 35.60
CA GLU A 49 33.96 41.07 35.20
C GLU A 49 33.46 41.74 33.91
N ALA A 50 33.61 43.06 33.77
CA ALA A 50 33.26 43.80 32.57
C ALA A 50 34.13 43.40 31.37
N ASP A 51 35.45 43.20 31.56
CA ASP A 51 36.36 42.73 30.50
C ASP A 51 36.00 41.31 30.02
N LEU A 52 35.68 40.39 30.95
CA LEU A 52 35.20 39.06 30.63
C LEU A 52 33.88 39.10 29.85
N GLY A 53 32.96 39.97 30.26
CA GLY A 53 31.69 40.20 29.53
C GLY A 53 31.91 40.72 28.11
N LEU A 54 32.84 41.64 27.89
CA LEU A 54 33.21 42.14 26.56
C LEU A 54 33.82 41.07 25.68
N ARG A 55 34.77 40.28 26.20
CA ARG A 55 35.39 39.15 25.47
C ARG A 55 34.37 38.08 25.08
N ALA A 56 33.43 37.76 25.96
CA ALA A 56 32.35 36.83 25.67
C ALA A 56 31.46 37.36 24.53
N ARG A 57 31.13 38.66 24.51
CA ARG A 57 30.36 39.32 23.47
C ARG A 57 31.10 39.33 22.13
N ASP A 58 32.40 39.61 22.15
CA ASP A 58 33.23 39.62 20.94
C ASP A 58 33.34 38.22 20.32
N ALA A 59 33.45 37.16 21.15
CA ALA A 59 33.41 35.77 20.69
C ALA A 59 32.07 35.41 20.01
N VAL A 60 30.92 35.86 20.58
CA VAL A 60 29.60 35.65 19.97
C VAL A 60 29.45 36.43 18.64
N LEU A 61 29.97 37.66 18.59
CA LEU A 61 29.96 38.43 17.32
C LEU A 61 30.83 37.78 16.25
N GLN A 62 31.98 37.23 16.63
CA GLN A 62 32.84 36.51 15.68
C GLN A 62 32.15 35.25 15.14
N ASP A 63 31.55 34.43 15.99
CA ASP A 63 30.76 33.24 15.57
C ASP A 63 29.61 33.64 14.61
N PHE A 64 28.95 34.77 14.91
CA PHE A 64 27.88 35.27 14.01
C PHE A 64 28.43 35.69 12.65
N LEU A 65 29.57 36.40 12.60
CA LEU A 65 30.20 36.81 11.34
C LEU A 65 30.69 35.61 10.52
N ASP A 66 31.21 34.58 11.17
CA ASP A 66 31.67 33.39 10.48
C ASP A 66 30.49 32.55 9.93
N LYS A 67 29.38 32.46 10.67
CA LYS A 67 28.11 31.89 10.17
C LYS A 67 27.55 32.69 9.00
N GLN A 68 27.62 34.02 9.06
CA GLN A 68 27.16 34.86 7.93
C GLN A 68 27.99 34.58 6.67
N LYS A 69 29.30 34.48 6.76
CA LYS A 69 30.15 34.10 5.61
C LYS A 69 29.80 32.72 5.05
N GLU A 70 29.47 31.74 5.92
CA GLU A 70 29.04 30.43 5.50
C GLU A 70 27.69 30.50 4.75
N TYR A 71 26.73 31.31 5.21
CA TYR A 71 25.45 31.53 4.53
C TYR A 71 25.64 32.18 3.17
N ASP A 72 26.49 33.20 3.06
CA ASP A 72 26.79 33.89 1.79
C ASP A 72 27.43 32.94 0.79
N ALA A 73 28.34 32.06 1.24
CA ALA A 73 28.93 31.04 0.39
C ALA A 73 27.90 29.98 -0.07
N ARG A 74 26.90 29.64 0.77
CA ARG A 74 25.80 28.75 0.40
C ARG A 74 24.84 29.42 -0.59
N LEU A 75 24.53 30.70 -0.41
CA LEU A 75 23.72 31.50 -1.35
C LEU A 75 24.36 31.57 -2.73
N SER A 76 25.67 31.85 -2.80
CA SER A 76 26.39 31.85 -4.08
C SER A 76 26.35 30.51 -4.81
N LYS A 77 26.44 29.37 -4.07
CA LYS A 77 26.26 28.04 -4.67
C LYS A 77 24.83 27.80 -5.15
N LEU A 78 23.85 28.31 -4.42
CA LEU A 78 22.43 28.21 -4.80
C LEU A 78 22.15 28.99 -6.09
N ASP A 79 22.69 30.20 -6.23
CA ASP A 79 22.57 31.01 -7.44
C ASP A 79 23.17 30.29 -8.66
N ALA A 80 24.32 29.62 -8.48
CA ALA A 80 24.93 28.83 -9.55
C ALA A 80 24.06 27.62 -9.95
N VAL A 81 23.39 26.99 -8.99
CA VAL A 81 22.45 25.89 -9.26
C VAL A 81 21.21 26.41 -9.97
N LEU A 82 20.66 27.55 -9.55
CA LEU A 82 19.50 28.19 -10.20
C LEU A 82 19.81 28.53 -11.66
N ALA A 83 20.96 29.15 -11.95
CA ALA A 83 21.36 29.44 -13.32
C ALA A 83 21.47 28.16 -14.18
N ARG A 84 21.90 27.04 -13.59
CA ARG A 84 21.93 25.75 -14.28
C ARG A 84 20.56 25.16 -14.52
N VAL A 85 19.62 25.33 -13.59
CA VAL A 85 18.21 24.92 -13.74
C VAL A 85 17.57 25.70 -14.90
N ASP A 86 17.73 27.01 -14.96
CA ASP A 86 17.19 27.85 -16.04
C ASP A 86 17.73 27.42 -17.42
N SER A 87 19.03 27.09 -17.49
CA SER A 87 19.66 26.57 -18.71
C SER A 87 19.05 25.22 -19.13
N LEU A 88 18.81 24.30 -18.16
CA LEU A 88 18.20 22.99 -18.42
C LEU A 88 16.72 23.12 -18.83
N GLU A 89 15.99 24.03 -18.22
CA GLU A 89 14.59 24.30 -18.61
C GLU A 89 14.49 24.83 -20.04
N SER A 90 15.40 25.73 -20.43
CA SER A 90 15.48 26.21 -21.82
C SER A 90 15.76 25.08 -22.80
N ALA A 91 16.74 24.22 -22.49
CA ALA A 91 17.09 23.06 -23.31
C ALA A 91 15.94 22.04 -23.41
N LEU A 92 15.23 21.79 -22.32
CA LEU A 92 14.05 20.92 -22.30
C LEU A 92 12.91 21.46 -23.15
N LYS A 93 12.69 22.79 -23.10
CA LYS A 93 11.67 23.47 -23.92
C LYS A 93 11.95 23.35 -25.42
N ASP A 94 13.21 23.41 -25.81
CA ASP A 94 13.62 23.24 -27.19
C ASP A 94 13.50 21.77 -27.65
N GLU A 95 13.82 20.82 -26.78
CA GLU A 95 13.66 19.40 -27.09
C GLU A 95 12.19 19.01 -27.21
N LEU A 96 11.31 19.54 -26.34
CA LEU A 96 9.86 19.38 -26.46
C LEU A 96 9.30 19.91 -27.78
N LYS A 97 9.81 21.07 -28.26
CA LYS A 97 9.45 21.59 -29.60
C LYS A 97 9.86 20.64 -30.71
N ARG A 98 11.08 20.08 -30.64
CA ARG A 98 11.60 19.11 -31.61
C ARG A 98 10.77 17.84 -31.61
N ARG A 99 10.43 17.32 -30.43
CA ARG A 99 9.59 16.14 -30.27
C ARG A 99 8.20 16.34 -30.87
N LYS A 100 7.52 17.45 -30.56
CA LYS A 100 6.21 17.77 -31.17
C LYS A 100 6.27 17.89 -32.69
N ALA A 101 7.35 18.44 -33.24
CA ALA A 101 7.55 18.51 -34.68
C ALA A 101 7.77 17.11 -35.31
N ALA A 102 8.49 16.22 -34.62
CA ALA A 102 8.67 14.84 -35.05
C ALA A 102 7.35 14.04 -34.99
N GLU A 103 6.55 14.19 -33.93
CA GLU A 103 5.22 13.57 -33.80
C GLU A 103 4.28 13.98 -34.93
N ARG A 104 4.23 15.27 -35.28
CA ARG A 104 3.46 15.74 -36.45
C ARG A 104 3.90 15.10 -37.77
N LYS A 105 5.24 14.90 -37.96
CA LYS A 105 5.74 14.20 -39.15
C LYS A 105 5.34 12.73 -39.17
N VAL A 106 5.35 12.06 -38.02
CA VAL A 106 4.88 10.67 -37.89
C VAL A 106 3.39 10.55 -38.23
N ASP A 107 2.56 11.48 -37.75
CA ASP A 107 1.12 11.47 -38.05
C ASP A 107 0.84 11.75 -39.54
N ASP A 108 1.58 12.67 -40.15
CA ASP A 108 1.49 12.93 -41.59
C ASP A 108 1.92 11.70 -42.44
N LEU A 109 2.98 11.00 -42.02
CA LEU A 109 3.41 9.76 -42.67
C LEU A 109 2.40 8.62 -42.47
N LYS A 110 1.78 8.50 -41.29
CA LYS A 110 0.69 7.54 -41.05
C LYS A 110 -0.54 7.82 -41.92
N ALA A 111 -0.90 9.10 -42.08
CA ALA A 111 -1.99 9.51 -42.97
C ALA A 111 -1.69 9.17 -44.44
N LYS A 112 -0.47 9.45 -44.90
CA LYS A 112 0.01 9.09 -46.25
C LYS A 112 0.02 7.57 -46.48
N LEU A 113 0.47 6.80 -45.48
CA LEU A 113 0.45 5.34 -45.53
C LEU A 113 -0.98 4.79 -45.58
N LYS A 114 -1.90 5.36 -44.80
CA LYS A 114 -3.32 4.99 -44.81
C LYS A 114 -3.98 5.29 -46.15
N PHE A 115 -3.63 6.42 -46.77
CA PHE A 115 -4.09 6.79 -48.10
C PHE A 115 -3.51 5.87 -49.19
N ALA A 116 -2.23 5.56 -49.15
CA ALA A 116 -1.56 4.64 -50.06
C ALA A 116 -2.11 3.21 -49.95
N ASN A 117 -2.37 2.73 -48.74
CA ASN A 117 -2.99 1.41 -48.51
C ASN A 117 -4.45 1.37 -48.98
N LYS A 118 -5.22 2.47 -48.84
CA LYS A 118 -6.58 2.57 -49.37
C LYS A 118 -6.59 2.49 -50.89
N ASN A 119 -5.61 3.13 -51.56
CA ASN A 119 -5.50 3.09 -53.02
C ASN A 119 -4.93 1.77 -53.57
N ARG A 120 -4.15 1.02 -52.78
CA ARG A 120 -3.57 -0.28 -53.17
C ARG A 120 -4.50 -1.48 -52.94
N PHE A 121 -5.44 -1.39 -51.99
CA PHE A 121 -6.28 -2.51 -51.56
C PHE A 121 -7.78 -2.18 -51.53
N GLY A 122 -8.19 -1.08 -52.14
CA GLY A 122 -9.56 -0.50 -52.03
C GLY A 122 -10.70 -1.26 -52.70
N ASP A 123 -10.47 -2.30 -53.52
CA ASP A 123 -11.53 -2.90 -54.31
C ASP A 123 -11.76 -4.42 -54.17
N LYS A 124 -11.27 -5.07 -53.12
CA LYS A 124 -11.49 -6.52 -52.92
C LYS A 124 -12.02 -6.98 -51.56
N MET A 125 -12.69 -6.14 -50.78
CA MET A 125 -13.37 -6.61 -49.55
C MET A 125 -14.67 -5.86 -49.25
N SER A 126 -15.65 -5.95 -50.12
CA SER A 126 -17.05 -5.66 -49.80
C SER A 126 -17.77 -6.93 -49.36
N GLY A 127 -17.54 -7.41 -48.16
CA GLY A 127 -18.22 -8.59 -47.67
C GLY A 127 -17.63 -9.16 -46.40
N SER A 128 -17.56 -8.41 -45.34
CA SER A 128 -17.57 -8.81 -43.95
C SER A 128 -16.96 -7.72 -43.04
N LYS A 129 -17.60 -6.55 -43.00
CA LYS A 129 -17.26 -5.49 -42.08
C LYS A 129 -18.45 -5.15 -41.19
N LYS A 130 -18.70 -5.99 -40.20
CA LYS A 130 -19.49 -5.59 -39.03
C LYS A 130 -19.07 -6.48 -37.86
N LYS A 131 -17.88 -6.23 -37.29
CA LYS A 131 -17.50 -6.68 -35.92
C LYS A 131 -16.00 -6.49 -35.62
N ARG A 132 -15.41 -5.33 -35.95
CA ARG A 132 -14.01 -5.06 -35.57
C ARG A 132 -13.68 -3.61 -35.22
N SER A 133 -14.69 -2.72 -35.06
CA SER A 133 -14.45 -1.30 -34.73
C SER A 133 -14.41 -0.98 -33.22
N ASP A 134 -14.85 -1.90 -32.35
CA ASP A 134 -15.02 -1.58 -30.94
C ASP A 134 -13.85 -2.02 -30.01
N VAL A 135 -12.80 -2.63 -30.60
CA VAL A 135 -11.65 -3.11 -29.81
C VAL A 135 -10.46 -2.13 -29.83
N GLU A 136 -10.40 -1.23 -30.83
CA GLU A 136 -9.29 -0.28 -30.94
C GLU A 136 -9.52 1.07 -30.22
N SER A 137 -10.77 1.44 -29.89
CA SER A 137 -11.05 2.65 -29.12
C SER A 137 -10.76 2.54 -27.62
N GLY A 138 -10.65 1.32 -27.10
CA GLY A 138 -10.34 1.06 -25.69
C GLY A 138 -8.87 1.17 -25.32
N ARG A 139 -7.95 1.20 -26.29
CA ARG A 139 -6.50 1.22 -26.01
C ARG A 139 -5.88 2.61 -25.86
N ALA A 140 -6.54 3.63 -26.37
CA ALA A 140 -6.00 5.00 -26.35
C ALA A 140 -6.35 5.81 -25.09
N GLN A 141 -7.27 5.33 -24.24
CA GLN A 141 -7.67 6.04 -23.00
C GLN A 141 -7.00 5.52 -21.73
N ASP A 142 -6.31 4.38 -21.78
CA ASP A 142 -5.69 3.77 -20.60
C ASP A 142 -4.22 4.22 -20.34
N GLU A 143 -3.58 4.95 -21.27
CA GLU A 143 -2.19 5.41 -21.10
C GLU A 143 -2.04 6.74 -20.35
N GLU A 144 -3.10 7.53 -20.17
CA GLU A 144 -3.04 8.81 -19.44
C GLU A 144 -3.24 8.70 -17.91
N ASN A 145 -3.56 7.52 -17.36
CA ASN A 145 -3.79 7.33 -15.93
C ASN A 145 -2.71 6.51 -15.22
N PHE A 146 -1.47 6.58 -15.66
CA PHE A 146 -0.34 5.96 -14.97
C PHE A 146 0.24 6.84 -13.85
N ASP A 147 -0.48 7.85 -13.42
CA ASP A 147 -0.12 8.64 -12.25
C ASP A 147 -0.90 8.09 -11.04
N GLY A 148 -0.16 7.64 -10.03
CA GLY A 148 -0.69 7.01 -8.80
C GLY A 148 -1.47 7.95 -7.88
N THR A 149 -2.17 8.91 -8.45
CA THR A 149 -3.07 9.80 -7.76
C THR A 149 -4.50 9.50 -8.18
N SER A 150 -5.32 9.02 -7.26
CA SER A 150 -6.75 8.89 -7.46
C SER A 150 -7.35 10.28 -7.68
N SER A 151 -7.51 10.70 -8.94
CA SER A 151 -8.27 11.89 -9.28
C SER A 151 -9.75 11.62 -9.03
N SER A 152 -10.30 12.17 -7.97
CA SER A 152 -11.73 12.32 -7.80
C SER A 152 -12.25 13.29 -8.85
N LEU A 153 -12.90 12.76 -9.90
CA LEU A 153 -13.76 13.55 -10.76
C LEU A 153 -15.01 13.99 -9.97
N PRO A 154 -15.57 15.17 -10.25
CA PRO A 154 -16.77 15.64 -9.57
C PRO A 154 -17.94 14.69 -9.80
N ASP A 155 -18.74 14.51 -8.77
CA ASP A 155 -19.94 13.71 -8.76
C ASP A 155 -21.04 14.46 -9.55
N ASP A 156 -21.23 14.08 -10.82
CA ASP A 156 -22.41 14.50 -11.58
C ASP A 156 -23.58 13.64 -11.14
N SER A 157 -24.33 14.13 -10.16
CA SER A 157 -25.64 13.59 -9.80
C SER A 157 -26.67 13.97 -10.86
N VAL A 158 -26.70 13.22 -11.95
CA VAL A 158 -27.82 13.22 -12.88
C VAL A 158 -28.68 12.00 -12.56
N ALA A 159 -29.89 12.29 -12.10
CA ALA A 159 -30.92 11.30 -11.83
C ALA A 159 -31.18 10.41 -13.05
N ASN A 160 -30.71 9.18 -13.03
CA ASN A 160 -31.07 8.17 -14.02
C ASN A 160 -32.45 7.59 -13.69
N LYS A 161 -33.44 7.96 -14.51
CA LYS A 161 -34.70 7.22 -14.64
C LYS A 161 -34.38 5.78 -15.00
N LYS A 162 -34.86 4.83 -14.18
CA LYS A 162 -34.83 3.40 -14.49
C LYS A 162 -35.48 3.14 -15.84
N PRO A 163 -34.84 2.41 -16.76
CA PRO A 163 -35.57 1.72 -17.81
C PRO A 163 -36.29 0.53 -17.20
N GLU A 164 -37.54 0.37 -17.56
CA GLU A 164 -38.37 -0.80 -17.21
C GLU A 164 -37.68 -2.08 -17.69
N ALA A 165 -37.64 -3.07 -16.80
CA ALA A 165 -37.09 -4.39 -17.09
C ALA A 165 -37.92 -5.11 -18.14
N PRO A 166 -37.30 -5.71 -19.17
CA PRO A 166 -38.00 -6.64 -20.04
C PRO A 166 -38.42 -7.86 -19.20
N ALA A 167 -39.65 -8.33 -19.48
CA ALA A 167 -40.27 -9.45 -18.79
C ALA A 167 -39.32 -10.65 -18.65
N ALA A 168 -39.29 -11.24 -17.48
CA ALA A 168 -38.49 -12.40 -17.12
C ALA A 168 -38.82 -13.56 -18.07
N VAL A 169 -37.88 -13.92 -18.93
CA VAL A 169 -37.89 -15.22 -19.61
C VAL A 169 -37.56 -16.27 -18.56
N ALA A 170 -38.48 -17.20 -18.35
CA ALA A 170 -38.34 -18.32 -17.43
C ALA A 170 -36.99 -19.04 -17.63
N PRO A 171 -36.31 -19.47 -16.55
CA PRO A 171 -35.05 -20.18 -16.65
C PRO A 171 -35.30 -21.50 -17.42
N LYS A 172 -34.67 -21.66 -18.57
CA LYS A 172 -34.62 -22.97 -19.25
C LYS A 172 -33.93 -23.93 -18.28
N GLU A 173 -34.66 -24.96 -17.84
CA GLU A 173 -34.08 -26.08 -17.07
C GLU A 173 -32.84 -26.60 -17.80
N LYS A 174 -31.70 -26.50 -17.16
CA LYS A 174 -30.47 -27.11 -17.68
C LYS A 174 -30.62 -28.60 -17.52
N LYS A 175 -30.83 -29.32 -18.63
CA LYS A 175 -30.71 -30.78 -18.63
C LYS A 175 -29.42 -31.18 -17.92
N PRO A 176 -29.46 -32.19 -17.04
CA PRO A 176 -28.23 -32.72 -16.41
C PRO A 176 -27.21 -33.02 -17.51
N ARG A 177 -26.02 -32.44 -17.41
CA ARG A 177 -24.93 -32.79 -18.31
C ARG A 177 -24.59 -34.25 -18.11
N ASP A 178 -24.73 -35.04 -19.19
CA ASP A 178 -24.22 -36.41 -19.20
C ASP A 178 -22.72 -36.38 -18.96
N LEU A 179 -22.30 -36.85 -17.79
CA LEU A 179 -20.91 -36.91 -17.35
C LEU A 179 -20.21 -38.20 -17.77
N SER A 180 -20.95 -39.16 -18.37
CA SER A 180 -20.43 -40.49 -18.76
C SER A 180 -19.36 -40.42 -19.84
N ASN A 181 -19.34 -39.34 -20.68
CA ASN A 181 -18.38 -39.10 -21.75
C ASN A 181 -17.32 -38.02 -21.43
N ARG A 182 -17.13 -37.63 -20.17
CA ARG A 182 -15.95 -36.83 -19.85
C ARG A 182 -14.72 -37.70 -19.96
N PRO A 183 -13.74 -37.35 -20.82
CA PRO A 183 -12.43 -38.03 -20.74
C PRO A 183 -11.96 -37.86 -19.31
N ASP A 184 -11.57 -38.98 -18.69
CA ASP A 184 -10.97 -38.99 -17.38
C ASP A 184 -9.76 -38.05 -17.45
N THR A 185 -9.91 -36.84 -16.88
CA THR A 185 -8.91 -35.74 -16.97
C THR A 185 -7.57 -36.21 -16.42
N TYR A 186 -7.57 -37.28 -15.64
CA TYR A 186 -6.39 -37.91 -15.08
C TYR A 186 -5.70 -38.91 -16.04
N LYS A 187 -6.41 -39.44 -17.03
CA LYS A 187 -5.79 -40.25 -18.09
C LYS A 187 -4.96 -39.44 -19.07
N THR A 188 -5.24 -38.13 -19.16
CA THR A 188 -4.51 -37.24 -20.05
C THR A 188 -3.40 -36.42 -19.35
N MET A 189 -3.33 -36.48 -18.01
CA MET A 189 -2.22 -35.88 -17.26
C MET A 189 -1.08 -36.89 -17.14
N GLY A 190 -0.27 -37.00 -18.17
CA GLY A 190 0.98 -37.79 -18.14
C GLY A 190 2.18 -36.86 -18.12
N VAL A 191 3.29 -37.32 -17.57
CA VAL A 191 4.59 -36.64 -17.60
C VAL A 191 5.50 -37.42 -18.53
N GLN A 192 6.09 -36.74 -19.52
CA GLN A 192 7.15 -37.33 -20.37
C GLN A 192 8.48 -37.35 -19.59
N GLY A 193 8.52 -38.03 -18.48
CA GLY A 193 9.69 -38.06 -17.62
C GLY A 193 9.72 -39.26 -16.71
N THR A 194 10.43 -39.15 -15.60
CA THR A 194 10.58 -40.25 -14.65
C THR A 194 9.25 -40.49 -13.93
N SER A 195 8.64 -41.64 -14.14
CA SER A 195 7.48 -42.12 -13.40
C SER A 195 7.90 -43.22 -12.45
N LYS A 196 7.50 -43.15 -11.20
CA LYS A 196 7.70 -44.19 -10.19
C LYS A 196 6.36 -44.81 -9.86
N GLU A 197 6.26 -46.12 -9.86
CA GLU A 197 5.05 -46.85 -9.52
C GLU A 197 5.20 -47.52 -8.14
N TYR A 198 4.20 -47.30 -7.28
CA TYR A 198 4.13 -47.92 -5.96
C TYR A 198 2.90 -48.80 -5.86
N LYS A 199 3.11 -50.10 -5.75
CA LYS A 199 2.05 -51.11 -5.62
C LYS A 199 1.60 -51.26 -4.17
N SER A 200 0.32 -51.60 -3.97
CA SER A 200 -0.21 -51.89 -2.64
C SER A 200 0.16 -53.30 -2.17
N ASP A 201 0.48 -53.41 -0.88
CA ASP A 201 0.67 -54.71 -0.21
C ASP A 201 -0.71 -55.28 0.15
N LEU A 202 -1.13 -56.29 -0.62
CA LEU A 202 -2.45 -56.91 -0.46
C LEU A 202 -2.62 -57.65 0.86
N SER A 203 -1.52 -58.09 1.50
CA SER A 203 -1.58 -58.76 2.81
C SER A 203 -2.03 -57.86 3.94
N LYS A 204 -1.92 -56.52 3.76
CA LYS A 204 -2.33 -55.51 4.72
C LYS A 204 -3.75 -55.00 4.50
N VAL A 205 -4.46 -55.50 3.49
CA VAL A 205 -5.84 -55.07 3.20
C VAL A 205 -6.80 -55.72 4.18
N PRO A 206 -7.58 -54.96 5.00
CA PRO A 206 -8.43 -55.50 6.04
C PRO A 206 -9.79 -55.98 5.48
N GLY A 207 -9.79 -56.80 4.44
CA GLY A 207 -11.00 -57.32 3.85
C GLY A 207 -10.86 -57.79 2.40
N ARG A 208 -12.01 -58.08 1.77
CA ARG A 208 -12.03 -58.57 0.39
C ARG A 208 -11.71 -57.46 -0.62
N VAL A 209 -10.73 -57.64 -1.47
CA VAL A 209 -10.38 -56.78 -2.58
C VAL A 209 -11.47 -56.87 -3.67
N LEU A 210 -11.99 -55.73 -4.10
CA LEU A 210 -13.01 -55.63 -5.15
C LEU A 210 -12.38 -55.18 -6.47
N GLU A 211 -11.51 -54.17 -6.44
CA GLU A 211 -10.87 -53.59 -7.63
C GLU A 211 -9.56 -52.91 -7.25
N LYS A 212 -8.67 -52.69 -8.23
CA LYS A 212 -7.44 -51.92 -8.11
C LYS A 212 -7.38 -50.83 -9.16
N LYS A 213 -6.84 -49.67 -8.83
CA LYS A 213 -6.54 -48.63 -9.82
C LYS A 213 -5.27 -47.87 -9.45
N MET A 214 -4.51 -47.46 -10.46
CA MET A 214 -3.38 -46.56 -10.30
C MET A 214 -3.85 -45.10 -10.20
N VAL A 215 -3.35 -44.39 -9.23
CA VAL A 215 -3.66 -42.98 -9.03
C VAL A 215 -2.37 -42.17 -9.13
N PRO A 216 -2.26 -41.23 -10.09
CA PRO A 216 -1.10 -40.37 -10.20
C PRO A 216 -1.11 -39.29 -9.12
N VAL A 217 0.06 -39.02 -8.55
CA VAL A 217 0.32 -37.84 -7.71
C VAL A 217 1.56 -37.16 -8.27
N PHE A 218 1.43 -35.84 -8.52
CA PHE A 218 2.50 -35.04 -9.11
C PHE A 218 3.17 -34.20 -8.03
N HIS A 219 4.49 -34.16 -8.01
CA HIS A 219 5.27 -33.21 -7.24
C HIS A 219 6.28 -32.48 -8.15
N LEU A 220 6.74 -31.32 -7.74
CA LEU A 220 7.66 -30.50 -8.50
C LEU A 220 9.04 -30.56 -7.86
N ASP A 221 9.97 -31.07 -8.63
CA ASP A 221 11.40 -30.91 -8.42
C ASP A 221 11.95 -30.06 -9.56
N VAL A 222 13.19 -30.02 -9.86
CA VAL A 222 13.72 -29.38 -11.09
C VAL A 222 13.01 -29.95 -12.34
N ASN A 223 12.59 -31.20 -12.28
CA ASN A 223 11.69 -31.86 -13.25
C ASN A 223 10.39 -32.27 -12.56
N ILE A 224 9.31 -32.38 -13.35
CA ILE A 224 8.06 -32.94 -12.84
C ILE A 224 8.20 -34.44 -12.76
N VAL A 225 7.96 -35.00 -11.58
CA VAL A 225 7.98 -36.42 -11.32
C VAL A 225 6.57 -36.92 -11.11
N GLU A 226 6.18 -37.99 -11.84
CA GLU A 226 4.91 -38.66 -11.66
C GLU A 226 5.14 -39.89 -10.77
N GLU A 227 4.45 -39.95 -9.64
CA GLU A 227 4.40 -41.12 -8.77
C GLU A 227 3.03 -41.77 -8.89
N ARG A 228 2.98 -43.07 -9.23
CA ARG A 228 1.73 -43.81 -9.42
C ARG A 228 1.52 -44.77 -8.25
N PHE A 229 0.39 -44.63 -7.58
CA PHE A 229 0.01 -45.44 -6.42
C PHE A 229 -1.13 -46.39 -6.79
N GLU A 230 -0.97 -47.70 -6.49
CA GLU A 230 -2.01 -48.69 -6.69
C GLU A 230 -3.03 -48.64 -5.55
N LEU A 231 -4.23 -48.10 -5.80
CA LEU A 231 -5.32 -48.18 -4.85
C LEU A 231 -6.06 -49.50 -4.96
N VAL A 232 -6.39 -50.05 -3.82
CA VAL A 232 -7.17 -51.30 -3.71
C VAL A 232 -8.58 -50.95 -3.28
N HIS A 233 -9.58 -51.44 -4.04
CA HIS A 233 -10.99 -51.37 -3.67
C HIS A 233 -11.31 -52.61 -2.84
N TYR A 234 -11.67 -52.42 -1.57
CA TYR A 234 -11.90 -53.53 -0.64
C TYR A 234 -13.15 -53.28 0.23
N VAL A 235 -13.68 -54.37 0.77
CA VAL A 235 -14.82 -54.32 1.67
C VAL A 235 -14.49 -55.08 2.97
N GLU A 236 -14.65 -54.39 4.08
CA GLU A 236 -14.62 -54.99 5.42
C GLU A 236 -15.99 -55.55 5.76
N LYS A 237 -16.04 -56.67 6.51
CA LYS A 237 -17.30 -57.30 6.90
C LYS A 237 -18.21 -56.30 7.61
N GLY A 238 -19.46 -56.13 7.10
CA GLY A 238 -20.46 -55.19 7.66
C GLY A 238 -20.25 -53.70 7.33
N LYS A 239 -19.29 -53.36 6.49
CA LYS A 239 -19.03 -51.98 6.06
C LYS A 239 -19.23 -51.80 4.58
N LYS A 240 -19.40 -50.52 4.14
CA LYS A 240 -19.46 -50.18 2.71
C LYS A 240 -18.08 -50.33 2.07
N PRO A 241 -18.01 -50.70 0.76
CA PRO A 241 -16.75 -50.72 0.02
C PRO A 241 -16.03 -49.37 0.05
N LYS A 242 -14.71 -49.40 0.16
CA LYS A 242 -13.85 -48.20 0.14
C LYS A 242 -12.55 -48.47 -0.61
N TRP A 243 -11.92 -47.41 -1.12
CA TRP A 243 -10.60 -47.45 -1.70
C TRP A 243 -9.55 -47.13 -0.63
N GLY A 244 -8.41 -47.84 -0.67
CA GLY A 244 -7.27 -47.60 0.20
C GLY A 244 -5.94 -47.94 -0.48
N TYR A 245 -4.89 -47.22 -0.07
CA TYR A 245 -3.51 -47.55 -0.40
C TYR A 245 -2.84 -48.23 0.80
N PHE A 246 -2.18 -49.33 0.57
CA PHE A 246 -1.50 -50.12 1.59
C PHE A 246 -0.04 -50.26 1.17
N PRO A 247 0.87 -49.38 1.62
CA PRO A 247 2.23 -49.35 1.13
C PRO A 247 2.99 -50.63 1.51
N VAL A 248 3.73 -51.17 0.55
CA VAL A 248 4.78 -52.13 0.82
C VAL A 248 5.84 -51.49 1.69
N SER A 249 6.51 -52.25 2.56
CA SER A 249 7.56 -51.75 3.45
C SER A 249 8.63 -50.96 2.65
N GLY A 250 8.93 -49.74 3.07
CA GLY A 250 9.85 -48.85 2.39
C GLY A 250 9.25 -47.92 1.34
N ASN A 251 7.99 -48.14 0.94
CA ASN A 251 7.29 -47.23 0.03
C ASN A 251 6.69 -46.04 0.77
N PRO A 252 6.61 -44.84 0.12
CA PRO A 252 6.02 -43.68 0.73
C PRO A 252 4.50 -43.85 0.96
N GLN A 253 3.97 -43.12 1.94
CA GLN A 253 2.53 -42.96 2.12
C GLN A 253 1.98 -42.05 1.05
N ILE A 254 0.84 -42.40 0.45
CA ILE A 254 0.12 -41.49 -0.44
C ILE A 254 -0.56 -40.41 0.39
N VAL A 255 -0.32 -39.15 0.04
CA VAL A 255 -1.02 -38.02 0.63
C VAL A 255 -2.30 -37.78 -0.17
N THR A 256 -3.39 -38.50 0.17
CA THR A 256 -4.66 -38.42 -0.59
C THR A 256 -5.74 -37.55 0.04
N LYS A 257 -5.48 -36.98 1.21
CA LYS A 257 -6.55 -36.37 2.04
C LYS A 257 -6.76 -34.87 1.84
N PHE A 258 -6.02 -34.23 0.95
CA PHE A 258 -6.18 -32.79 0.71
C PHE A 258 -7.16 -32.55 -0.44
N ASP A 259 -8.45 -32.49 -0.12
CA ASP A 259 -9.54 -32.12 -1.05
C ASP A 259 -9.43 -32.77 -2.45
N ASP A 260 -9.02 -34.03 -2.51
CA ASP A 260 -8.79 -34.80 -3.75
C ASP A 260 -7.84 -34.14 -4.75
N THR A 261 -6.94 -33.26 -4.33
CA THR A 261 -5.86 -32.82 -5.21
C THR A 261 -4.93 -33.99 -5.51
N LYS A 262 -4.34 -33.97 -6.70
CA LYS A 262 -3.35 -34.98 -7.13
C LYS A 262 -1.93 -34.44 -7.06
N VAL A 263 -1.72 -33.34 -6.33
CA VAL A 263 -0.42 -32.68 -6.22
C VAL A 263 0.08 -32.67 -4.78
N THR A 264 1.39 -32.66 -4.61
CA THR A 264 2.04 -32.58 -3.31
C THR A 264 1.94 -31.14 -2.74
N PRO A 265 2.16 -30.95 -1.43
CA PRO A 265 2.25 -29.60 -0.82
C PRO A 265 3.26 -28.70 -1.53
N GLU A 266 4.41 -29.26 -1.94
CA GLU A 266 5.49 -28.54 -2.61
C GLU A 266 5.07 -28.08 -4.00
N PHE A 267 4.30 -28.90 -4.73
CA PHE A 267 3.76 -28.51 -6.02
C PHE A 267 2.74 -27.38 -5.86
N LEU A 268 1.84 -27.48 -4.87
CA LEU A 268 0.86 -26.42 -4.57
C LEU A 268 1.55 -25.11 -4.14
N GLN A 269 2.61 -25.21 -3.31
CA GLN A 269 3.49 -24.10 -2.93
C GLN A 269 4.08 -23.44 -4.18
N ALA A 270 4.66 -24.24 -5.09
CA ALA A 270 5.31 -23.71 -6.29
C ALA A 270 4.33 -22.92 -7.17
N ILE A 271 3.16 -23.49 -7.49
CA ILE A 271 2.18 -22.77 -8.32
C ILE A 271 1.59 -21.54 -7.63
N ALA A 272 1.39 -21.58 -6.31
CA ALA A 272 0.95 -20.42 -5.55
C ALA A 272 2.01 -19.30 -5.58
N TYR A 273 3.28 -19.67 -5.44
CA TYR A 273 4.39 -18.72 -5.49
C TYR A 273 4.56 -18.10 -6.88
N GLU A 274 4.50 -18.91 -7.95
CA GLU A 274 4.56 -18.42 -9.34
C GLU A 274 3.43 -17.40 -9.61
N VAL A 275 2.19 -17.70 -9.21
CA VAL A 275 1.04 -16.85 -9.51
C VAL A 275 1.00 -15.59 -8.65
N TYR A 276 1.21 -15.70 -7.32
CA TYR A 276 0.94 -14.59 -6.39
C TYR A 276 2.18 -13.86 -5.87
N VAL A 277 3.38 -14.41 -6.11
CA VAL A 277 4.64 -13.73 -5.76
C VAL A 277 5.36 -13.24 -7.00
N LYS A 278 5.45 -14.10 -8.04
CA LYS A 278 6.11 -13.77 -9.32
C LYS A 278 5.15 -13.17 -10.36
N ASN A 279 3.84 -13.12 -10.08
CA ASN A 279 2.81 -12.56 -10.96
C ASN A 279 2.67 -13.30 -12.32
N VAL A 280 3.00 -14.59 -12.36
CA VAL A 280 2.86 -15.41 -13.56
C VAL A 280 1.37 -15.67 -13.83
N THR A 281 0.90 -15.41 -15.05
CA THR A 281 -0.49 -15.66 -15.40
C THR A 281 -0.76 -17.17 -15.52
N PHE A 282 -2.01 -17.61 -15.30
CA PHE A 282 -2.37 -19.02 -15.44
C PHE A 282 -2.08 -19.59 -16.84
N GLY A 283 -2.16 -18.76 -17.88
CA GLY A 283 -1.82 -19.15 -19.24
C GLY A 283 -0.31 -19.39 -19.43
N LEU A 284 0.53 -18.54 -18.82
CA LEU A 284 1.99 -18.74 -18.82
C LEU A 284 2.39 -19.96 -17.99
N LEU A 285 1.80 -20.10 -16.81
CA LEU A 285 2.04 -21.26 -15.94
C LEU A 285 1.65 -22.58 -16.62
N HIS A 286 0.50 -22.62 -17.29
CA HIS A 286 0.08 -23.76 -18.09
C HIS A 286 1.11 -24.10 -19.17
N ARG A 287 1.59 -23.11 -19.96
CA ARG A 287 2.61 -23.35 -20.99
C ARG A 287 3.91 -23.88 -20.40
N TRP A 288 4.40 -23.26 -19.35
CA TRP A 288 5.62 -23.71 -18.67
C TRP A 288 5.52 -25.17 -18.19
N LEU A 289 4.40 -25.56 -17.56
CA LEU A 289 4.19 -26.94 -17.14
C LEU A 289 4.07 -27.90 -18.34
N THR A 290 3.49 -27.44 -19.45
CA THR A 290 3.44 -28.22 -20.69
C THR A 290 4.84 -28.45 -21.28
N ASP A 291 5.70 -27.44 -21.26
CA ASP A 291 7.10 -27.52 -21.70
C ASP A 291 7.91 -28.48 -20.81
N LEU A 292 7.56 -28.59 -19.52
CA LEU A 292 8.10 -29.61 -18.60
C LEU A 292 7.46 -31.00 -18.77
N GLY A 293 6.61 -31.20 -19.77
CA GLY A 293 5.96 -32.47 -20.08
C GLY A 293 4.65 -32.76 -19.36
N MET A 294 4.10 -31.81 -18.58
CA MET A 294 2.85 -32.02 -17.85
C MET A 294 1.65 -31.39 -18.56
N GLN A 295 0.73 -32.23 -19.04
CA GLN A 295 -0.50 -31.80 -19.69
C GLN A 295 -1.57 -31.44 -18.62
N VAL A 296 -1.63 -30.17 -18.21
CA VAL A 296 -2.59 -29.68 -17.21
C VAL A 296 -3.26 -28.40 -17.69
N SER A 297 -4.58 -28.30 -17.60
CA SER A 297 -5.27 -27.08 -18.02
C SER A 297 -5.08 -25.93 -17.02
N ALA A 298 -5.10 -24.67 -17.51
CA ALA A 298 -5.10 -23.48 -16.67
C ALA A 298 -6.26 -23.47 -15.64
N ASN A 299 -7.40 -24.11 -16.00
CA ASN A 299 -8.54 -24.24 -15.09
C ASN A 299 -8.27 -25.24 -13.96
N THR A 300 -7.56 -26.33 -14.24
CA THR A 300 -7.14 -27.30 -13.22
C THR A 300 -6.18 -26.66 -12.20
N LEU A 301 -5.19 -25.89 -12.68
CA LEU A 301 -4.28 -25.13 -11.82
C LEU A 301 -5.04 -24.16 -10.90
N ARG A 302 -6.01 -23.44 -11.46
CA ARG A 302 -6.87 -22.55 -10.70
C ARG A 302 -7.68 -23.30 -9.63
N ASN A 303 -8.21 -24.48 -9.97
CA ASN A 303 -8.96 -25.30 -9.03
C ASN A 303 -8.10 -25.84 -7.89
N TRP A 304 -6.84 -26.18 -8.13
CA TRP A 304 -5.91 -26.58 -7.06
C TRP A 304 -5.63 -25.43 -6.10
N LEU A 305 -5.36 -24.23 -6.63
CA LEU A 305 -5.17 -23.04 -5.80
C LEU A 305 -6.44 -22.67 -5.04
N LYS A 306 -7.63 -22.87 -5.62
CA LYS A 306 -8.91 -22.67 -4.93
C LYS A 306 -9.07 -23.60 -3.72
N LYS A 307 -8.61 -24.84 -3.81
CA LYS A 307 -8.58 -25.77 -2.68
C LYS A 307 -7.62 -25.33 -1.59
N GLY A 308 -6.44 -24.81 -1.96
CA GLY A 308 -5.50 -24.18 -1.03
C GLY A 308 -6.10 -22.95 -0.34
N LYS A 309 -6.82 -22.09 -1.12
CA LYS A 309 -7.53 -20.91 -0.61
C LYS A 309 -8.45 -21.23 0.56
N LYS A 310 -9.22 -22.32 0.51
CA LYS A 310 -10.15 -22.70 1.56
C LYS A 310 -9.50 -22.73 2.95
N TYR A 311 -8.28 -23.22 3.06
CA TYR A 311 -7.53 -23.26 4.32
C TYR A 311 -6.86 -21.91 4.64
N LEU A 312 -6.42 -21.19 3.61
CA LEU A 312 -5.89 -19.84 3.79
C LEU A 312 -6.98 -18.86 4.22
N ASP A 313 -8.24 -19.08 3.84
CA ASP A 313 -9.39 -18.28 4.31
C ASP A 313 -9.60 -18.46 5.83
N GLU A 314 -9.46 -19.67 6.37
CA GLU A 314 -9.54 -19.90 7.81
C GLU A 314 -8.39 -19.21 8.57
N LEU A 315 -7.18 -19.27 8.03
CA LEU A 315 -6.06 -18.49 8.56
C LEU A 315 -6.32 -16.99 8.45
N GLY A 316 -6.89 -16.54 7.35
CA GLY A 316 -7.29 -15.14 7.12
C GLY A 316 -8.25 -14.60 8.18
N LYS A 317 -9.18 -15.45 8.69
CA LYS A 317 -10.07 -15.09 9.79
C LYS A 317 -9.28 -14.83 11.08
N VAL A 318 -8.34 -15.70 11.41
CA VAL A 318 -7.46 -15.52 12.59
C VAL A 318 -6.62 -14.24 12.47
N LEU A 319 -6.04 -13.98 11.28
CA LEU A 319 -5.28 -12.74 11.06
C LEU A 319 -6.17 -11.50 11.14
N LYS A 320 -7.42 -11.59 10.68
CA LYS A 320 -8.40 -10.50 10.81
C LYS A 320 -8.71 -10.21 12.28
N GLU A 321 -8.97 -11.23 13.09
CA GLU A 321 -9.24 -11.08 14.53
C GLU A 321 -8.08 -10.36 15.22
N VAL A 322 -6.83 -10.78 14.95
CA VAL A 322 -5.62 -10.15 15.50
C VAL A 322 -5.46 -8.70 14.98
N ALA A 323 -5.69 -8.47 13.70
CA ALA A 323 -5.54 -7.12 13.14
C ALA A 323 -6.57 -6.12 13.65
N LEU A 324 -7.74 -6.61 14.09
CA LEU A 324 -8.86 -5.83 14.60
C LEU A 324 -9.01 -5.93 16.12
N GLU A 325 -7.98 -6.36 16.84
CA GLU A 325 -7.99 -6.34 18.31
C GLU A 325 -8.31 -4.94 18.84
N LYS A 326 -8.85 -4.89 20.04
CA LYS A 326 -9.22 -3.64 20.68
C LYS A 326 -8.06 -2.64 20.71
N ASP A 327 -8.38 -1.37 20.47
CA ASP A 327 -7.45 -0.24 20.42
C ASP A 327 -6.39 -0.33 19.31
N SER A 328 -6.61 -1.19 18.31
CA SER A 328 -5.74 -1.28 17.13
C SER A 328 -5.73 0.02 16.31
N ILE A 329 -4.56 0.33 15.74
CA ILE A 329 -4.36 1.40 14.76
C ILE A 329 -4.17 0.76 13.41
N VAL A 330 -5.06 1.07 12.47
CA VAL A 330 -5.06 0.45 11.14
C VAL A 330 -4.94 1.49 10.02
N ASN A 331 -4.29 1.09 8.95
CA ASN A 331 -4.23 1.82 7.69
C ASN A 331 -5.19 1.16 6.70
N CYS A 332 -6.03 1.92 6.02
CA CYS A 332 -6.99 1.40 5.06
C CYS A 332 -6.85 2.11 3.71
N ASP A 333 -6.97 1.33 2.63
CA ASP A 333 -6.90 1.84 1.27
C ASP A 333 -7.64 0.89 0.32
N GLU A 334 -7.91 1.31 -0.91
CA GLU A 334 -8.53 0.46 -1.93
C GLU A 334 -7.87 0.66 -3.30
N THR A 335 -7.90 -0.39 -4.12
CA THR A 335 -7.44 -0.33 -5.50
C THR A 335 -8.46 -0.93 -6.45
N TRP A 336 -8.55 -0.39 -7.67
CA TRP A 336 -9.46 -0.91 -8.66
C TRP A 336 -8.90 -2.19 -9.32
N CYS A 337 -9.80 -3.02 -9.83
CA CYS A 337 -9.49 -4.13 -10.72
C CYS A 337 -10.58 -4.29 -11.78
N LYS A 338 -10.24 -4.90 -12.91
CA LYS A 338 -11.23 -5.27 -13.94
C LYS A 338 -11.67 -6.71 -13.70
N VAL A 339 -12.97 -6.93 -13.62
CA VAL A 339 -13.56 -8.26 -13.47
C VAL A 339 -14.43 -8.56 -14.67
N ARG A 340 -14.18 -9.71 -15.33
CA ARG A 340 -14.96 -10.13 -16.48
C ARG A 340 -16.38 -10.49 -16.06
N LYS A 341 -17.37 -9.87 -16.67
CA LYS A 341 -18.76 -10.26 -16.68
C LYS A 341 -19.06 -10.90 -18.06
N TYR A 342 -20.28 -11.24 -18.35
CA TYR A 342 -20.64 -12.01 -19.56
C TYR A 342 -20.00 -11.45 -20.85
N ASP A 343 -20.27 -10.19 -21.15
CA ASP A 343 -19.93 -9.49 -22.40
C ASP A 343 -19.03 -8.26 -22.21
N HIS A 344 -18.79 -7.85 -20.97
CA HIS A 344 -18.01 -6.66 -20.64
C HIS A 344 -17.12 -6.86 -19.41
N TYR A 345 -16.27 -5.88 -19.13
CA TYR A 345 -15.46 -5.80 -17.91
C TYR A 345 -16.03 -4.76 -16.95
N LYS A 346 -16.34 -5.19 -15.72
CA LYS A 346 -16.77 -4.28 -14.66
C LYS A 346 -15.53 -3.79 -13.89
N LYS A 347 -15.43 -2.48 -13.66
CA LYS A 347 -14.47 -1.91 -12.71
C LYS A 347 -14.95 -2.24 -11.30
N CYS A 348 -14.14 -2.93 -10.54
CA CYS A 348 -14.38 -3.37 -9.17
C CYS A 348 -13.25 -2.89 -8.26
N TYR A 349 -13.42 -2.99 -6.95
CA TYR A 349 -12.43 -2.52 -5.98
C TYR A 349 -12.07 -3.62 -4.98
N ILE A 350 -10.79 -3.72 -4.69
CA ILE A 350 -10.22 -4.56 -3.64
C ILE A 350 -9.71 -3.63 -2.56
N TRP A 351 -10.07 -3.90 -1.33
CA TRP A 351 -9.69 -3.13 -0.16
C TRP A 351 -8.51 -3.79 0.54
N VAL A 352 -7.72 -3.00 1.23
CA VAL A 352 -6.65 -3.48 2.12
C VAL A 352 -6.76 -2.82 3.47
N LEU A 353 -6.55 -3.60 4.51
CA LEU A 353 -6.36 -3.13 5.87
C LEU A 353 -4.99 -3.61 6.36
N VAL A 354 -4.23 -2.71 6.95
CA VAL A 354 -2.89 -3.00 7.47
C VAL A 354 -2.81 -2.58 8.93
N ASN A 355 -2.44 -3.50 9.79
CA ASN A 355 -2.08 -3.23 11.18
C ASN A 355 -0.54 -3.33 11.32
N LYS A 356 0.12 -2.21 11.63
CA LYS A 356 1.57 -2.14 11.75
C LYS A 356 2.08 -2.87 12.99
N ALA A 357 1.37 -2.76 14.11
CA ALA A 357 1.77 -3.36 15.38
C ALA A 357 1.76 -4.89 15.27
N GLU A 358 0.67 -5.45 14.71
CA GLU A 358 0.49 -6.87 14.49
C GLU A 358 1.16 -7.39 13.19
N GLN A 359 1.82 -6.50 12.44
CA GLN A 359 2.46 -6.81 11.17
C GLN A 359 1.55 -7.63 10.23
N SER A 360 0.27 -7.26 10.16
CA SER A 360 -0.78 -7.95 9.43
C SER A 360 -1.29 -7.12 8.27
N VAL A 361 -1.46 -7.75 7.11
CA VAL A 361 -2.02 -7.17 5.88
C VAL A 361 -3.19 -8.02 5.43
N ILE A 362 -4.36 -7.43 5.29
CA ILE A 362 -5.57 -8.16 4.91
C ILE A 362 -6.22 -7.48 3.73
N PHE A 363 -6.32 -8.18 2.62
CA PHE A 363 -7.10 -7.79 1.46
C PHE A 363 -8.50 -8.38 1.56
N PHE A 364 -9.51 -7.61 1.19
CA PHE A 364 -10.90 -8.07 1.16
C PHE A 364 -11.65 -7.50 -0.02
N TYR A 365 -12.70 -8.21 -0.43
CA TYR A 365 -13.48 -7.93 -1.62
C TYR A 365 -14.93 -8.27 -1.38
N GLU A 366 -15.84 -7.36 -1.72
CA GLU A 366 -17.28 -7.56 -1.61
C GLU A 366 -17.96 -7.05 -2.88
N ASP A 367 -18.23 -7.94 -3.82
CA ASP A 367 -18.86 -7.68 -5.14
C ASP A 367 -18.30 -6.50 -5.93
N GLY A 368 -17.09 -6.08 -5.61
CA GLY A 368 -16.38 -4.99 -6.26
C GLY A 368 -16.90 -3.61 -5.91
N SER A 369 -17.65 -3.48 -4.85
CA SER A 369 -18.13 -2.19 -4.35
C SER A 369 -16.97 -1.33 -3.83
N ARG A 370 -17.08 0.00 -4.04
CA ARG A 370 -16.25 1.04 -3.42
C ARG A 370 -16.99 1.74 -2.28
N GLY A 371 -18.19 1.29 -1.94
CA GLY A 371 -19.02 1.91 -0.92
C GLY A 371 -18.52 1.67 0.50
N ARG A 372 -18.93 2.55 1.41
CA ARG A 372 -18.64 2.46 2.85
C ARG A 372 -19.05 1.13 3.48
N ASP A 373 -20.10 0.49 2.94
CA ASP A 373 -20.62 -0.77 3.45
C ASP A 373 -19.59 -1.91 3.43
N VAL A 374 -18.69 -1.91 2.46
CA VAL A 374 -17.61 -2.91 2.38
C VAL A 374 -16.71 -2.82 3.61
N LEU A 375 -16.28 -1.60 3.97
CA LEU A 375 -15.44 -1.39 5.13
C LEU A 375 -16.20 -1.69 6.43
N THR A 376 -17.44 -1.21 6.56
CA THR A 376 -18.23 -1.44 7.78
C THR A 376 -18.59 -2.91 7.98
N ASN A 377 -18.92 -3.65 6.91
CA ASN A 377 -19.14 -5.09 6.98
C ASN A 377 -17.87 -5.84 7.38
N PHE A 378 -16.71 -5.38 6.85
CA PHE A 378 -15.43 -6.01 7.17
C PHE A 378 -15.02 -5.78 8.63
N ILE A 379 -15.07 -4.53 9.11
CA ILE A 379 -14.64 -4.19 10.48
C ILE A 379 -15.66 -4.72 11.52
N GLY A 380 -16.96 -4.66 11.21
CA GLY A 380 -18.00 -5.09 12.14
C GLY A 380 -18.01 -4.25 13.42
N ASP A 381 -18.04 -4.90 14.58
CA ASP A 381 -18.12 -4.24 15.89
C ASP A 381 -16.74 -4.02 16.55
N ALA A 382 -15.64 -4.15 15.81
CA ALA A 382 -14.30 -3.95 16.36
C ALA A 382 -14.13 -2.52 16.92
N GLU A 383 -13.48 -2.41 18.08
CA GLU A 383 -13.16 -1.15 18.75
C GLU A 383 -11.76 -0.71 18.37
N LEU A 384 -11.63 0.07 17.29
CA LEU A 384 -10.36 0.57 16.81
C LEU A 384 -10.01 1.92 17.45
N LYS A 385 -8.76 2.12 17.80
CA LYS A 385 -8.24 3.41 18.25
C LYS A 385 -8.23 4.43 17.11
N SER A 386 -7.74 4.03 15.93
CA SER A 386 -7.61 4.92 14.79
C SER A 386 -7.66 4.18 13.46
N VAL A 387 -8.19 4.87 12.43
CA VAL A 387 -8.17 4.43 11.04
C VAL A 387 -7.54 5.52 10.19
N MET A 388 -6.42 5.21 9.52
CA MET A 388 -5.74 6.07 8.56
C MET A 388 -6.22 5.76 7.14
N THR A 389 -6.60 6.81 6.37
CA THR A 389 -7.13 6.69 4.99
C THR A 389 -6.58 7.78 4.08
N ASP A 390 -6.96 7.75 2.79
CA ASP A 390 -6.63 8.79 1.80
C ASP A 390 -7.57 10.02 1.82
N GLY A 391 -8.62 9.99 2.66
CA GLY A 391 -9.64 11.06 2.72
C GLY A 391 -10.74 10.92 1.65
N TYR A 392 -10.92 9.75 1.03
CA TYR A 392 -12.05 9.49 0.16
C TYR A 392 -13.39 9.56 0.92
N ASN A 393 -14.45 10.00 0.26
CA ASN A 393 -15.75 10.26 0.91
C ASN A 393 -16.38 9.04 1.62
N ALA A 394 -16.04 7.82 1.21
CA ALA A 394 -16.52 6.61 1.87
C ALA A 394 -16.05 6.49 3.33
N TYR A 395 -14.98 7.18 3.72
CA TYR A 395 -14.39 7.14 5.05
C TYR A 395 -14.85 8.26 6.00
N VAL A 396 -15.54 9.28 5.49
CA VAL A 396 -15.88 10.51 6.26
C VAL A 396 -16.73 10.23 7.51
N PHE A 397 -17.45 9.11 7.56
CA PHE A 397 -18.26 8.72 8.73
C PHE A 397 -17.40 8.25 9.93
N ILE A 398 -16.13 7.92 9.72
CA ILE A 398 -15.22 7.49 10.79
C ILE A 398 -14.93 8.69 11.69
N GLY A 399 -15.07 8.51 13.00
CA GLY A 399 -14.87 9.59 13.97
C GLY A 399 -15.99 10.64 14.01
N ASP A 400 -17.09 10.40 13.29
CA ASP A 400 -18.27 11.28 13.31
C ASP A 400 -19.38 10.62 14.17
N GLU A 401 -19.51 11.07 15.40
CA GLU A 401 -20.52 10.57 16.35
C GLU A 401 -21.95 10.83 15.86
N LEU A 402 -22.16 11.85 15.04
CA LEU A 402 -23.48 12.22 14.48
C LEU A 402 -23.81 11.42 13.21
N SER A 403 -22.88 10.62 12.72
CA SER A 403 -23.09 9.81 11.52
C SER A 403 -24.31 8.89 11.64
N THR A 404 -25.12 8.85 10.60
CA THR A 404 -26.29 7.97 10.48
C THR A 404 -25.95 6.52 10.13
N VAL A 405 -24.68 6.19 9.92
CA VAL A 405 -24.22 4.81 9.65
C VAL A 405 -24.51 3.92 10.86
N GLN A 406 -25.34 2.90 10.66
CA GLN A 406 -25.75 1.97 11.74
C GLN A 406 -24.75 0.82 11.93
N LYS A 407 -24.13 0.37 10.83
CA LYS A 407 -23.10 -0.68 10.87
C LYS A 407 -21.80 -0.13 11.43
N SER A 408 -21.07 -0.95 12.17
CA SER A 408 -19.80 -0.58 12.83
C SER A 408 -19.92 0.68 13.71
N PRO A 409 -20.77 0.66 14.74
CA PRO A 409 -21.02 1.84 15.58
C PRO A 409 -19.75 2.33 16.28
N ASN A 410 -18.81 1.43 16.56
CA ASN A 410 -17.56 1.77 17.23
C ASN A 410 -16.61 2.61 16.36
N LEU A 411 -16.72 2.55 15.01
CA LEU A 411 -15.94 3.40 14.11
C LEU A 411 -16.27 4.90 14.25
N LYS A 412 -17.44 5.25 14.75
CA LYS A 412 -17.81 6.64 15.04
C LYS A 412 -16.96 7.25 16.14
N LYS A 413 -16.40 6.43 17.04
CA LYS A 413 -15.53 6.82 18.14
C LYS A 413 -14.04 6.74 17.81
N ALA A 414 -13.70 6.05 16.72
CA ALA A 414 -12.32 5.91 16.29
C ALA A 414 -11.75 7.23 15.77
N ILE A 415 -10.46 7.48 15.96
CA ILE A 415 -9.80 8.63 15.40
C ILE A 415 -9.66 8.42 13.89
N HIS A 416 -10.37 9.22 13.09
CA HIS A 416 -10.16 9.24 11.64
C HIS A 416 -8.91 10.05 11.32
N GLN A 417 -7.91 9.41 10.73
CA GLN A 417 -6.72 10.08 10.22
C GLN A 417 -6.76 10.16 8.70
N VAL A 418 -6.28 11.27 8.16
CA VAL A 418 -6.14 11.46 6.72
C VAL A 418 -4.68 11.66 6.37
N CYS A 419 -4.25 10.96 5.36
CA CYS A 419 -2.87 10.83 4.91
C CYS A 419 -2.24 12.18 4.52
N MET A 420 -1.17 12.57 5.19
CA MET A 420 -0.41 13.80 4.88
C MET A 420 0.31 13.70 3.54
N ALA A 421 0.71 12.49 3.09
CA ALA A 421 1.35 12.30 1.78
C ALA A 421 0.40 12.66 0.63
N HIS A 422 -0.90 12.41 0.76
CA HIS A 422 -1.90 12.85 -0.21
C HIS A 422 -2.06 14.37 -0.28
N LEU A 423 -1.99 15.06 0.88
CA LEU A 423 -1.92 16.53 0.89
C LEU A 423 -0.67 17.02 0.17
N LYS A 424 0.51 16.45 0.51
CA LYS A 424 1.78 16.79 -0.14
C LYS A 424 1.69 16.63 -1.66
N ALA A 425 1.21 15.48 -2.14
CA ALA A 425 1.08 15.22 -3.58
C ALA A 425 0.16 16.23 -4.29
N LYS A 426 -0.92 16.70 -3.63
CA LYS A 426 -1.79 17.75 -4.19
C LYS A 426 -1.09 19.10 -4.26
N LEU A 427 -0.28 19.45 -3.27
CA LEU A 427 0.52 20.68 -3.24
C LEU A 427 1.67 20.64 -4.25
N ASP A 428 2.38 19.52 -4.35
CA ASP A 428 3.41 19.29 -5.37
C ASP A 428 2.82 19.44 -6.78
N LYS A 429 1.63 18.88 -7.01
CA LYS A 429 0.93 19.05 -8.29
C LYS A 429 0.60 20.51 -8.60
N ALA A 430 0.21 21.30 -7.60
CA ALA A 430 -0.03 22.73 -7.78
C ALA A 430 1.26 23.49 -8.14
N LEU A 431 2.38 23.13 -7.53
CA LEU A 431 3.68 23.72 -7.80
C LEU A 431 4.23 23.29 -9.17
N GLU A 432 4.29 21.97 -9.44
CA GLU A 432 4.97 21.41 -10.61
C GLU A 432 4.17 21.56 -11.90
N GLN A 433 2.84 21.37 -11.86
CA GLN A 433 2.00 21.41 -13.07
C GLN A 433 1.43 22.80 -13.36
N ALA A 434 1.15 23.59 -12.32
CA ALA A 434 0.60 24.94 -12.49
C ALA A 434 1.60 26.06 -12.21
N GLY A 435 2.82 25.75 -11.73
CA GLY A 435 3.81 26.76 -11.35
C GLY A 435 3.38 27.65 -10.18
N ASP A 436 2.44 27.19 -9.35
CA ASP A 436 1.85 28.01 -8.29
C ASP A 436 2.74 28.01 -7.05
N VAL A 437 3.62 28.99 -6.96
CA VAL A 437 4.60 29.13 -5.85
C VAL A 437 3.95 29.33 -4.49
N ARG A 438 2.65 29.66 -4.42
CA ARG A 438 1.90 29.81 -3.17
C ARG A 438 1.69 28.45 -2.46
N ALA A 439 1.95 27.31 -3.13
CA ALA A 439 2.02 26.01 -2.51
C ALA A 439 3.24 25.84 -1.58
N LEU A 440 4.33 26.61 -1.80
CA LEU A 440 5.60 26.46 -1.06
C LEU A 440 5.49 26.60 0.46
N PRO A 441 4.76 27.58 1.04
CA PRO A 441 4.62 27.67 2.49
C PRO A 441 3.99 26.41 3.09
N PHE A 442 3.00 25.81 2.41
CA PHE A 442 2.34 24.58 2.84
C PHE A 442 3.25 23.36 2.71
N LEU A 443 4.01 23.26 1.60
CA LEU A 443 5.00 22.20 1.41
C LEU A 443 6.09 22.24 2.49
N ARG A 444 6.61 23.42 2.82
CA ARG A 444 7.56 23.60 3.92
C ARG A 444 6.99 23.15 5.26
N GLY A 445 5.72 23.44 5.54
CA GLY A 445 5.05 22.99 6.75
C GLY A 445 4.89 21.47 6.79
N VAL A 446 4.51 20.84 5.68
CA VAL A 446 4.44 19.38 5.56
C VAL A 446 5.82 18.75 5.75
N ASP A 447 6.85 19.28 5.08
CA ASP A 447 8.22 18.79 5.19
C ASP A 447 8.78 18.96 6.62
N PHE A 448 8.43 20.03 7.33
CA PHE A 448 8.78 20.22 8.75
C PHE A 448 8.32 19.01 9.59
N PHE A 449 7.07 18.58 9.47
CA PHE A 449 6.57 17.43 10.22
C PHE A 449 7.26 16.13 9.79
N TYR A 450 7.48 15.89 8.50
CA TYR A 450 8.18 14.70 8.02
C TYR A 450 9.65 14.64 8.49
N VAL A 451 10.35 15.77 8.56
CA VAL A 451 11.73 15.82 9.07
C VAL A 451 11.77 15.43 10.53
N ARG A 452 10.85 15.95 11.33
CA ARG A 452 10.75 15.63 12.77
C ARG A 452 10.39 14.16 12.99
N GLU A 453 9.42 13.62 12.27
CA GLU A 453 9.04 12.21 12.37
C GLU A 453 10.23 11.28 12.04
N ARG A 454 10.98 11.59 10.98
CA ARG A 454 12.20 10.84 10.65
C ARG A 454 13.27 10.93 11.74
N GLN A 455 13.38 12.07 12.41
CA GLN A 455 14.30 12.21 13.53
C GLN A 455 13.84 11.38 14.74
N TYR A 456 12.54 11.39 15.05
CA TYR A 456 11.97 10.56 16.12
C TYR A 456 12.17 9.07 15.87
N ASP A 457 12.05 8.62 14.60
CA ASP A 457 12.35 7.23 14.23
C ASP A 457 13.83 6.89 14.43
N LYS A 458 14.77 7.79 14.08
CA LYS A 458 16.21 7.60 14.30
C LYS A 458 16.57 7.56 15.77
N ASP A 459 15.92 8.40 16.58
CA ASP A 459 16.16 8.50 18.02
C ASP A 459 15.47 7.34 18.79
N GLY A 460 14.67 6.50 18.10
CA GLY A 460 13.96 5.36 18.69
C GLY A 460 12.96 5.76 19.77
N LEU A 461 12.31 6.93 19.63
CA LEU A 461 11.39 7.45 20.65
C LEU A 461 10.20 6.53 20.86
N SER A 462 9.85 6.30 22.11
CA SER A 462 8.58 5.65 22.49
C SER A 462 7.38 6.48 22.04
N PRO A 463 6.19 5.88 21.92
CA PRO A 463 4.96 6.62 21.60
C PRO A 463 4.70 7.81 22.52
N ASP A 464 4.96 7.66 23.83
CA ASP A 464 4.74 8.73 24.80
C ASP A 464 5.72 9.90 24.63
N GLU A 465 7.01 9.60 24.43
CA GLU A 465 8.03 10.61 24.16
C GLU A 465 7.76 11.32 22.84
N ARG A 466 7.40 10.57 21.80
CA ARG A 466 7.00 11.11 20.49
C ARG A 466 5.77 12.02 20.61
N GLY A 467 4.76 11.62 21.37
CA GLY A 467 3.57 12.44 21.65
C GLY A 467 3.92 13.78 22.30
N LYS A 468 4.81 13.78 23.29
CA LYS A 468 5.30 15.02 23.94
C LYS A 468 6.06 15.92 22.94
N ARG A 469 6.94 15.33 22.12
CA ARG A 469 7.71 16.08 21.11
C ARG A 469 6.83 16.66 20.01
N ARG A 470 5.78 15.96 19.61
CA ARG A 470 4.81 16.43 18.62
C ARG A 470 4.02 17.65 19.08
N GLN A 471 3.88 17.85 20.40
CA GLN A 471 3.11 18.93 21.01
C GLN A 471 3.98 20.09 21.51
N ASP A 472 5.23 20.16 21.12
CA ASP A 472 6.13 21.25 21.49
C ASP A 472 5.72 22.60 20.87
N LEU A 473 6.39 23.66 21.29
CA LEU A 473 6.09 25.02 20.87
C LEU A 473 6.25 25.19 19.34
N GLU A 474 7.33 24.66 18.78
CA GLU A 474 7.60 24.78 17.33
C GLU A 474 6.50 24.15 16.47
N SER A 475 5.99 22.96 16.86
CA SER A 475 4.87 22.32 16.18
C SER A 475 3.59 23.15 16.24
N LYS A 476 3.31 23.75 17.40
CA LYS A 476 2.14 24.63 17.59
C LYS A 476 2.24 25.90 16.74
N GLU A 477 3.40 26.53 16.73
CA GLU A 477 3.66 27.72 15.90
C GLU A 477 3.54 27.41 14.40
N MET A 478 4.06 26.26 13.98
CA MET A 478 3.90 25.82 12.59
C MET A 478 2.44 25.61 12.21
N LEU A 479 1.63 24.99 13.08
CA LEU A 479 0.19 24.82 12.83
C LEU A 479 -0.54 26.16 12.73
N ILE A 480 -0.25 27.11 13.62
CA ILE A 480 -0.83 28.44 13.61
C ILE A 480 -0.49 29.13 12.28
N THR A 481 0.78 29.09 11.89
CA THR A 481 1.26 29.69 10.64
C THR A 481 0.56 29.09 9.41
N LEU A 482 0.47 27.75 9.36
CA LEU A 482 -0.23 27.06 8.27
C LEU A 482 -1.72 27.41 8.22
N ARG A 483 -2.39 27.49 9.38
CA ARG A 483 -3.82 27.85 9.45
C ARG A 483 -4.07 29.29 9.01
N GLN A 484 -3.20 30.21 9.37
CA GLN A 484 -3.27 31.60 8.94
C GLN A 484 -3.09 31.72 7.41
N HIS A 485 -2.05 31.08 6.86
CA HIS A 485 -1.83 31.03 5.41
C HIS A 485 -3.01 30.41 4.67
N LEU A 486 -3.55 29.30 5.19
CA LEU A 486 -4.71 28.63 4.59
C LEU A 486 -5.92 29.56 4.51
N LYS A 487 -6.21 30.27 5.58
CA LYS A 487 -7.31 31.24 5.62
C LYS A 487 -7.11 32.36 4.59
N ILE A 488 -5.91 32.97 4.57
CA ILE A 488 -5.56 34.03 3.62
C ILE A 488 -5.75 33.57 2.17
N GLU A 489 -5.29 32.37 1.84
CA GLU A 489 -5.38 31.87 0.46
C GLU A 489 -6.80 31.42 0.08
N LEU A 490 -7.63 30.96 1.02
CA LEU A 490 -9.01 30.57 0.76
C LEU A 490 -9.95 31.80 0.65
N ASP A 491 -9.63 32.91 1.34
CA ASP A 491 -10.40 34.16 1.30
C ASP A 491 -10.18 34.93 -0.02
N LYS A 492 -9.15 34.59 -0.82
CA LYS A 492 -8.92 35.19 -2.14
C LYS A 492 -9.99 34.79 -3.15
N ASP A 493 -10.21 35.66 -4.16
CA ASP A 493 -11.09 35.32 -5.28
C ASP A 493 -10.65 34.00 -5.95
N PRO A 494 -11.61 33.12 -6.29
CA PRO A 494 -11.29 31.89 -7.00
C PRO A 494 -10.47 32.04 -8.28
N SER A 495 -10.59 33.17 -8.97
CA SER A 495 -9.84 33.49 -10.18
C SER A 495 -8.36 33.78 -9.94
N GLU A 496 -7.99 34.15 -8.72
CA GLU A 496 -6.61 34.48 -8.33
C GLU A 496 -5.79 33.23 -7.98
N THR A 497 -6.43 32.07 -7.80
CA THR A 497 -5.76 30.82 -7.43
C THR A 497 -5.88 29.79 -8.54
N THR A 498 -4.81 29.02 -8.77
CA THR A 498 -4.88 27.91 -9.73
C THR A 498 -5.86 26.83 -9.23
N PRO A 499 -6.57 26.13 -10.14
CA PRO A 499 -7.48 25.06 -9.75
C PRO A 499 -6.81 23.98 -8.89
N TYR A 500 -5.53 23.67 -9.17
CA TYR A 500 -4.76 22.69 -8.41
C TYR A 500 -4.48 23.13 -6.98
N LEU A 501 -4.02 24.37 -6.79
CA LEU A 501 -3.79 24.92 -5.44
C LEU A 501 -5.10 24.98 -4.67
N ARG A 502 -6.15 25.50 -5.29
CA ARG A 502 -7.46 25.61 -4.64
C ARG A 502 -8.01 24.25 -4.21
N ALA A 503 -7.83 23.20 -5.02
CA ALA A 503 -8.21 21.84 -4.65
C ALA A 503 -7.39 21.33 -3.46
N ALA A 504 -6.07 21.59 -3.42
CA ALA A 504 -5.21 21.22 -2.30
C ALA A 504 -5.60 21.96 -1.01
N LEU A 505 -5.88 23.27 -1.08
CA LEU A 505 -6.29 24.09 0.07
C LEU A 505 -7.66 23.66 0.61
N LYS A 506 -8.65 23.42 -0.26
CA LYS A 506 -9.96 22.87 0.15
C LYS A 506 -9.84 21.51 0.81
N TYR A 507 -8.93 20.66 0.30
CA TYR A 507 -8.67 19.36 0.92
C TYR A 507 -8.04 19.53 2.30
N LEU A 508 -7.05 20.42 2.45
CA LEU A 508 -6.41 20.72 3.73
C LEU A 508 -7.43 21.31 4.73
N ASP A 509 -8.28 22.22 4.29
CA ASP A 509 -9.30 22.83 5.15
C ASP A 509 -10.34 21.80 5.62
N LYS A 510 -10.87 21.00 4.68
CA LYS A 510 -11.86 19.96 4.97
C LYS A 510 -11.34 18.93 5.97
N PHE A 511 -10.09 18.53 5.85
CA PHE A 511 -9.48 17.46 6.65
C PHE A 511 -8.43 17.94 7.65
N TRP A 512 -8.48 19.23 8.03
CA TRP A 512 -7.49 19.80 8.93
C TRP A 512 -7.25 18.95 10.17
N ASP A 513 -8.31 18.68 10.94
CA ASP A 513 -8.23 17.93 12.20
C ASP A 513 -7.82 16.48 12.00
N ASN A 514 -8.18 15.90 10.86
CA ASN A 514 -7.85 14.51 10.51
C ASN A 514 -6.38 14.36 10.04
N ILE A 515 -5.87 15.32 9.27
CA ILE A 515 -4.48 15.33 8.80
C ILE A 515 -3.52 15.53 9.97
N PHE A 516 -3.85 16.42 10.91
CA PHE A 516 -3.02 16.73 12.08
C PHE A 516 -3.39 15.91 13.33
N ALA A 517 -4.29 14.93 13.22
CA ALA A 517 -4.67 14.05 14.33
C ALA A 517 -3.47 13.31 14.95
N PHE A 518 -2.46 12.97 14.12
CA PHE A 518 -1.25 12.29 14.60
C PHE A 518 -0.48 13.08 15.68
N LEU A 519 -0.63 14.40 15.71
CA LEU A 519 0.01 15.23 16.74
C LEU A 519 -0.53 14.98 18.14
N LYS A 520 -1.75 14.43 18.26
CA LYS A 520 -2.41 14.20 19.57
C LYS A 520 -1.85 12.98 20.30
N ASP A 521 -1.25 12.03 19.56
CA ASP A 521 -0.80 10.75 20.10
C ASP A 521 0.41 10.25 19.30
N GLY A 522 1.50 9.91 20.00
CA GLY A 522 2.74 9.47 19.35
C GLY A 522 2.68 8.09 18.69
N SER A 523 1.65 7.28 18.96
CA SER A 523 1.42 5.99 18.30
C SER A 523 0.80 6.12 16.91
N LEU A 524 0.15 7.26 16.61
CA LEU A 524 -0.56 7.48 15.36
C LEU A 524 0.41 7.73 14.20
N PRO A 525 0.22 7.10 13.01
CA PRO A 525 1.06 7.34 11.84
C PRO A 525 0.76 8.71 11.21
N ILE A 526 1.75 9.28 10.49
CA ILE A 526 1.59 10.54 9.77
C ILE A 526 0.98 10.35 8.38
N ASP A 527 1.15 9.17 7.78
CA ASP A 527 0.71 8.88 6.42
C ASP A 527 0.22 7.44 6.21
N ASN A 528 -0.39 7.20 5.03
CA ASN A 528 -0.92 5.91 4.60
C ASN A 528 0.06 5.08 3.75
N ASN A 529 1.32 5.47 3.66
CA ASN A 529 2.32 4.81 2.81
C ASN A 529 2.45 3.30 3.08
N LEU A 530 2.08 2.85 4.28
CA LEU A 530 2.10 1.44 4.64
C LEU A 530 1.06 0.64 3.84
N ALA A 531 -0.19 1.12 3.76
CA ALA A 531 -1.24 0.49 2.96
C ALA A 531 -0.93 0.59 1.46
N GLU A 532 -0.43 1.72 0.98
CA GLU A 532 -0.03 1.90 -0.42
C GLU A 532 1.07 0.92 -0.83
N ARG A 533 2.08 0.70 0.02
CA ARG A 533 3.12 -0.32 -0.22
C ARG A 533 2.56 -1.73 -0.22
N ALA A 534 1.60 -2.01 0.66
CA ALA A 534 0.95 -3.32 0.73
C ALA A 534 0.14 -3.64 -0.54
N ILE A 535 -0.47 -2.64 -1.18
CA ILE A 535 -1.25 -2.78 -2.42
C ILE A 535 -0.37 -3.07 -3.64
N ARG A 536 0.88 -2.60 -3.70
CA ARG A 536 1.74 -2.70 -4.88
C ARG A 536 1.88 -4.11 -5.49
N PRO A 537 2.07 -5.20 -4.73
CA PRO A 537 2.13 -6.55 -5.29
C PRO A 537 0.84 -6.93 -6.03
N LEU A 538 -0.32 -6.56 -5.48
CA LEU A 538 -1.62 -6.82 -6.10
C LEU A 538 -1.80 -5.99 -7.38
N THR A 539 -1.38 -4.73 -7.40
CA THR A 539 -1.44 -3.90 -8.61
C THR A 539 -0.51 -4.42 -9.70
N THR A 540 0.66 -4.93 -9.35
CA THR A 540 1.57 -5.60 -10.29
C THR A 540 0.92 -6.83 -10.89
N GLN A 541 0.29 -7.69 -10.08
CA GLN A 541 -0.46 -8.85 -10.56
C GLN A 541 -1.62 -8.44 -11.48
N ARG A 542 -2.40 -7.43 -11.09
CA ARG A 542 -3.48 -6.86 -11.91
C ARG A 542 -2.98 -6.45 -13.30
N ASN A 543 -1.84 -5.76 -13.37
CA ASN A 543 -1.26 -5.30 -14.62
C ASN A 543 -0.77 -6.48 -15.48
N ALA A 544 -0.18 -7.51 -14.86
CA ALA A 544 0.25 -8.73 -15.56
C ALA A 544 -0.94 -9.55 -16.10
N MET A 545 -2.03 -9.64 -15.34
CA MET A 545 -3.22 -10.42 -15.70
C MET A 545 -4.26 -9.66 -16.52
N LEU A 546 -4.17 -8.33 -16.61
CA LEU A 546 -5.11 -7.40 -17.28
C LEU A 546 -6.51 -7.38 -16.65
N HIS A 547 -7.06 -8.53 -16.27
CA HIS A 547 -8.37 -8.67 -15.63
C HIS A 547 -8.48 -9.99 -14.85
N PHE A 548 -9.42 -10.02 -13.93
CA PHE A 548 -9.85 -11.25 -13.26
C PHE A 548 -11.02 -11.88 -14.01
N GLY A 549 -11.02 -13.21 -14.15
CA GLY A 549 -12.06 -13.94 -14.88
C GLY A 549 -13.42 -14.00 -14.16
N SER A 550 -13.45 -13.75 -12.85
CA SER A 550 -14.66 -13.79 -12.00
C SER A 550 -14.42 -13.11 -10.66
N ASN A 551 -15.48 -12.82 -9.90
CA ASN A 551 -15.39 -12.36 -8.50
C ASN A 551 -14.59 -13.35 -7.64
N GLU A 552 -14.84 -14.64 -7.79
CA GLU A 552 -14.09 -15.70 -7.08
C GLU A 552 -12.57 -15.63 -7.36
N GLY A 553 -12.17 -15.26 -8.57
CA GLY A 553 -10.76 -15.02 -8.92
C GLY A 553 -10.15 -13.85 -8.16
N VAL A 554 -10.92 -12.79 -7.94
CA VAL A 554 -10.51 -11.62 -7.13
C VAL A 554 -10.40 -12.00 -5.66
N GLU A 555 -11.38 -12.70 -5.10
CA GLU A 555 -11.37 -13.19 -3.72
C GLU A 555 -10.17 -14.10 -3.47
N MET A 556 -9.86 -14.99 -4.43
CA MET A 556 -8.69 -15.86 -4.33
C MET A 556 -7.40 -15.03 -4.32
N ALA A 557 -7.28 -14.00 -5.14
CA ALA A 557 -6.14 -13.10 -5.12
C ALA A 557 -6.05 -12.35 -3.79
N ALA A 558 -7.16 -11.83 -3.28
CA ALA A 558 -7.21 -11.15 -1.99
C ALA A 558 -6.72 -12.06 -0.85
N THR A 559 -7.17 -13.31 -0.79
CA THR A 559 -6.72 -14.28 0.22
C THR A 559 -5.21 -14.55 0.13
N TYR A 560 -4.70 -14.89 -1.06
CA TYR A 560 -3.26 -15.19 -1.21
C TYR A 560 -2.39 -13.97 -0.92
N HIS A 561 -2.77 -12.79 -1.41
CA HIS A 561 -2.04 -11.55 -1.12
C HIS A 561 -2.08 -11.17 0.36
N SER A 562 -3.18 -11.41 1.07
CA SER A 562 -3.25 -11.19 2.52
C SER A 562 -2.16 -11.97 3.25
N ILE A 563 -2.09 -13.27 2.97
CA ILE A 563 -1.14 -14.16 3.63
C ILE A 563 0.30 -13.80 3.23
N ILE A 564 0.57 -13.68 1.92
CA ILE A 564 1.91 -13.40 1.40
C ILE A 564 2.42 -12.04 1.87
N SER A 565 1.56 -11.00 1.88
CA SER A 565 1.94 -9.67 2.33
C SER A 565 2.20 -9.63 3.85
N THR A 566 1.39 -10.35 4.64
CA THR A 566 1.63 -10.53 6.08
C THR A 566 2.97 -11.21 6.34
N VAL A 567 3.26 -12.31 5.66
CA VAL A 567 4.54 -13.03 5.77
C VAL A 567 5.72 -12.11 5.44
N LYS A 568 5.63 -11.36 4.35
CA LYS A 568 6.68 -10.42 3.93
C LYS A 568 6.82 -9.23 4.90
N MET A 569 5.72 -8.73 5.43
CA MET A 569 5.74 -7.64 6.41
C MET A 569 6.44 -8.05 7.70
N GLN A 570 6.34 -9.33 8.07
CA GLN A 570 7.05 -9.94 9.20
C GLN A 570 8.50 -10.34 8.85
N GLY A 571 9.03 -9.94 7.69
CA GLY A 571 10.39 -10.25 7.27
C GLY A 571 10.66 -11.74 7.02
N ARG A 572 9.65 -12.53 6.65
CA ARG A 572 9.76 -13.98 6.47
C ARG A 572 9.64 -14.38 5.01
N SER A 573 10.19 -15.54 4.66
CA SER A 573 10.12 -16.11 3.32
C SER A 573 8.71 -16.60 2.99
N ALA A 574 8.08 -16.00 1.97
CA ALA A 574 6.78 -16.45 1.47
C ALA A 574 6.86 -17.88 0.89
N TRP A 575 8.00 -18.25 0.30
CA TRP A 575 8.23 -19.62 -0.20
C TRP A 575 8.18 -20.63 0.93
N GLU A 576 9.01 -20.45 1.95
CA GLU A 576 9.07 -21.37 3.09
C GLU A 576 7.76 -21.43 3.86
N TYR A 577 7.09 -20.27 3.99
CA TYR A 577 5.81 -20.22 4.68
C TYR A 577 4.74 -21.06 3.98
N LEU A 578 4.54 -20.87 2.68
CA LEU A 578 3.56 -21.64 1.92
C LEU A 578 3.86 -23.14 1.97
N GLY A 579 5.13 -23.53 1.88
CA GLY A 579 5.54 -24.92 2.02
C GLY A 579 5.17 -25.50 3.38
N LYS A 580 5.59 -24.86 4.46
CA LYS A 580 5.25 -25.31 5.84
C LYS A 580 3.74 -25.34 6.07
N PHE A 581 3.02 -24.31 5.62
CA PHE A 581 1.57 -24.23 5.78
C PHE A 581 0.87 -25.40 5.07
N PHE A 582 1.12 -25.59 3.78
CA PHE A 582 0.47 -26.66 3.04
C PHE A 582 0.87 -28.04 3.55
N THR A 583 2.12 -28.26 3.94
CA THR A 583 2.56 -29.52 4.57
C THR A 583 1.81 -29.79 5.88
N LYS A 584 1.65 -28.79 6.76
CA LYS A 584 0.87 -28.96 8.00
C LYS A 584 -0.60 -29.30 7.70
N ILE A 585 -1.21 -28.62 6.71
CA ILE A 585 -2.58 -28.90 6.26
C ILE A 585 -2.71 -30.33 5.73
N PHE A 586 -1.77 -30.79 4.88
CA PHE A 586 -1.74 -32.16 4.35
C PHE A 586 -1.62 -33.20 5.47
N ASN A 587 -0.85 -32.89 6.51
CA ASN A 587 -0.69 -33.75 7.69
C ASN A 587 -1.87 -33.67 8.67
N GLY A 588 -2.95 -32.98 8.29
CA GLY A 588 -4.19 -32.93 9.07
C GLY A 588 -4.26 -31.84 10.13
N CYS A 589 -3.25 -30.96 10.24
CA CYS A 589 -3.31 -29.83 11.18
C CYS A 589 -4.44 -28.86 10.80
N ARG A 590 -5.21 -28.40 11.80
CA ARG A 590 -6.30 -27.41 11.65
C ARG A 590 -6.23 -26.31 12.71
N ASP A 591 -5.14 -26.25 13.45
CA ASP A 591 -4.88 -25.16 14.39
C ASP A 591 -4.28 -23.96 13.64
N PHE A 592 -5.15 -23.12 13.07
CA PHE A 592 -4.74 -21.96 12.28
C PHE A 592 -4.05 -20.88 13.10
N PHE A 593 -4.30 -20.84 14.41
CA PHE A 593 -3.61 -19.89 15.28
C PHE A 593 -2.11 -20.21 15.40
N SER A 594 -1.75 -21.47 15.55
CA SER A 594 -0.34 -21.91 15.56
C SER A 594 0.34 -21.85 14.17
N MET A 595 -0.47 -21.75 13.11
CA MET A 595 0.02 -21.62 11.74
C MET A 595 0.19 -20.16 11.28
N ARG A 596 -0.08 -19.18 12.14
CA ARG A 596 0.23 -17.78 11.85
C ARG A 596 1.71 -17.62 11.44
N PRO A 597 2.03 -16.66 10.54
CA PRO A 597 3.41 -16.47 10.07
C PRO A 597 4.40 -16.24 11.19
N ASP A 598 4.03 -15.51 12.25
CA ASP A 598 4.85 -15.25 13.44
C ASP A 598 5.04 -16.49 14.34
N LYS A 599 4.16 -17.49 14.26
CA LYS A 599 4.14 -18.67 15.14
C LYS A 599 4.55 -19.98 14.48
N ILE A 600 4.52 -20.09 13.17
CA ILE A 600 4.76 -21.34 12.44
C ILE A 600 6.22 -21.86 12.53
N GLY A 601 7.10 -21.12 13.16
CA GLY A 601 8.51 -21.52 13.38
C GLY A 601 9.42 -21.25 12.19
N LEU A 602 9.27 -20.09 11.53
CA LEU A 602 10.18 -19.61 10.49
C LEU A 602 11.15 -18.57 11.02
N ALA A 603 12.36 -18.57 10.52
CA ALA A 603 13.33 -17.52 10.75
C ALA A 603 12.91 -16.20 10.07
N ILE A 604 13.37 -15.07 10.61
CA ILE A 604 13.28 -13.79 9.93
C ILE A 604 14.38 -13.76 8.86
N CYS A 605 14.02 -13.41 7.65
CA CYS A 605 14.99 -13.18 6.57
C CYS A 605 15.71 -11.85 6.86
N GLN A 606 17.04 -11.88 6.90
CA GLN A 606 17.87 -10.69 7.04
C GLN A 606 17.91 -9.86 5.76
#